data_b4757da45740b757c00cda743b115c6b
#
_entry.id   b4757da45740b757c00cda743b115c6b
#
_cell.length_a   1.000
_cell.length_b   1.000
_cell.length_c   1.000
_cell.angle_alpha   90.00
_cell.angle_beta   90.00
_cell.angle_gamma   90.00
#
_symmetry.space_group_name_H-M   'P 1'
#
loop_
_entity.id
_entity.type
_entity.pdbx_description
1 polymer ?
#
loop_
_entity_poly.entity_id
_entity_poly.type
_entity_poly.pdbx_seq_one_letter_code
_entity_poly.pdbx_strand_id
1 'polypeptide(L)'
;MTERGRMLLEEKIKASGLKKEYLLAQMHLKSMGSFSNKMNGITEFTAGEIAALADSLRLSREEVHDIFLADRVDSKSPEDGNED
;
A
#
# COMPACT_ATOMS: atom_id res chain seq x y z
N MET A 1 -1.79 -2.96 6.87
CA MET A 1 -0.40 -2.62 6.53
C MET A 1 0.40 -2.50 7.81
N THR A 2 1.59 -3.08 7.83
CA THR A 2 2.44 -3.00 9.03
C THR A 2 3.05 -1.61 9.16
N GLU A 3 3.61 -1.32 10.33
CA GLU A 3 4.33 -0.06 10.52
C GLU A 3 5.51 0.04 9.58
N ARG A 4 6.23 -1.07 9.40
CA ARG A 4 7.33 -1.08 8.44
C ARG A 4 6.84 -0.81 7.03
N GLY A 5 5.70 -1.40 6.65
CA GLY A 5 5.13 -1.14 5.34
C GLY A 5 4.77 0.33 5.16
N ARG A 6 4.21 0.94 6.21
CA ARG A 6 3.88 2.36 6.15
C ARG A 6 5.12 3.21 5.95
N MET A 7 6.19 2.88 6.68
CA MET A 7 7.44 3.63 6.55
C MET A 7 8.04 3.47 5.15
N LEU A 8 7.99 2.25 4.62
CA LEU A 8 8.50 2.02 3.27
C LEU A 8 7.70 2.81 2.24
N LEU A 9 6.38 2.84 2.40
CA LEU A 9 5.53 3.58 1.47
C LEU A 9 5.84 5.07 1.54
N GLU A 10 5.99 5.60 2.75
CA GLU A 10 6.30 7.02 2.89
C GLU A 10 7.65 7.36 2.25
N GLU A 11 8.63 6.47 2.39
CA GLU A 11 9.92 6.68 1.75
C GLU A 11 9.79 6.70 0.23
N LYS A 12 8.98 5.79 -0.31
CA LYS A 12 8.78 5.75 -1.75
C LYS A 12 8.10 7.00 -2.27
N ILE A 13 7.11 7.49 -1.54
CA ILE A 13 6.42 8.73 -1.90
C ILE A 13 7.41 9.88 -1.89
N LYS A 14 8.20 9.97 -0.83
CA LYS A 14 9.18 11.05 -0.70
C LYS A 14 10.22 10.99 -1.82
N ALA A 15 10.72 9.80 -2.11
CA ALA A 15 11.74 9.63 -3.13
C ALA A 15 11.21 9.93 -4.54
N SER A 16 9.92 9.71 -4.76
CA SER A 16 9.31 9.93 -6.07
C SER A 16 9.18 11.40 -6.42
N GLY A 17 9.11 12.27 -5.42
CA GLY A 17 8.84 13.68 -5.65
C GLY A 17 7.40 13.99 -5.99
N LEU A 18 6.52 12.99 -6.00
CA LEU A 18 5.12 13.21 -6.31
C LEU A 18 4.39 13.77 -5.10
N LYS A 19 3.42 14.63 -5.37
CA LYS A 19 2.61 15.20 -4.31
C LYS A 19 1.53 14.22 -3.90
N LYS A 20 1.17 14.24 -2.62
CA LYS A 20 0.13 13.35 -2.12
C LYS A 20 -1.21 13.61 -2.80
N GLU A 21 -1.49 14.86 -3.14
CA GLU A 21 -2.72 15.20 -3.88
C GLU A 21 -2.80 14.45 -5.20
N TYR A 22 -1.65 14.34 -5.89
CA TYR A 22 -1.63 13.59 -7.13
C TYR A 22 -1.98 12.12 -6.89
N LEU A 23 -1.41 11.55 -5.83
CA LEU A 23 -1.68 10.15 -5.49
C LEU A 23 -3.13 9.93 -5.10
N LEU A 24 -3.73 10.89 -4.38
CA LEU A 24 -5.14 10.83 -4.05
C LEU A 24 -5.98 10.72 -5.32
N ALA A 25 -5.66 11.55 -6.31
CA ALA A 25 -6.39 11.53 -7.57
C ALA A 25 -6.26 10.19 -8.27
N GLN A 26 -5.07 9.60 -8.25
CA GLN A 26 -4.85 8.31 -8.89
C GLN A 26 -5.64 7.20 -8.21
N MET A 27 -5.83 7.31 -6.91
CA MET A 27 -6.59 6.33 -6.15
C MET A 27 -8.09 6.63 -6.09
N HIS A 28 -8.51 7.74 -6.69
CA HIS A 28 -9.91 8.20 -6.65
C HIS A 28 -10.38 8.47 -5.22
N LEU A 29 -9.46 8.90 -4.36
CA LEU A 29 -9.81 9.31 -3.01
C LEU A 29 -10.14 10.79 -3.01
N LYS A 30 -11.10 11.18 -2.17
CA LYS A 30 -11.62 12.54 -2.17
C LYS A 30 -10.94 13.43 -1.15
N SER A 31 -10.25 12.86 -0.16
CA SER A 31 -9.67 13.68 0.89
C SER A 31 -8.37 13.08 1.39
N MET A 32 -7.53 13.95 1.92
CA MET A 32 -6.30 13.52 2.56
C MET A 32 -6.60 12.68 3.80
N GLY A 33 -7.72 12.93 4.46
CA GLY A 33 -8.12 12.14 5.62
C GLY A 33 -8.31 10.68 5.29
N SER A 34 -8.92 10.39 4.13
CA SER A 34 -9.08 9.00 3.71
C SER A 34 -7.72 8.32 3.53
N PHE A 35 -6.79 9.04 2.91
CA PHE A 35 -5.44 8.51 2.71
C PHE A 35 -4.74 8.27 4.04
N SER A 36 -4.84 9.24 4.96
CA SER A 36 -4.24 9.09 6.28
C SER A 36 -4.80 7.89 7.03
N ASN A 37 -6.12 7.69 6.96
CA ASN A 37 -6.73 6.56 7.61
C ASN A 37 -6.18 5.25 7.08
N LYS A 38 -5.98 5.16 5.78
CA LYS A 38 -5.43 3.95 5.17
C LYS A 38 -3.97 3.76 5.57
N MET A 39 -3.20 4.84 5.59
CA MET A 39 -1.80 4.78 6.01
C MET A 39 -1.66 4.35 7.46
N ASN A 40 -2.59 4.77 8.30
CA ASN A 40 -2.54 4.46 9.74
C ASN A 40 -3.23 3.15 10.09
N GLY A 41 -3.75 2.43 9.10
CA GLY A 41 -4.35 1.13 9.34
C GLY A 41 -5.77 1.17 9.84
N ILE A 42 -6.39 2.35 9.90
CA ILE A 42 -7.79 2.46 10.32
C ILE A 42 -8.70 1.83 9.27
N THR A 43 -8.40 2.07 8.00
CA THR A 43 -9.06 1.40 6.89
C THR A 43 -7.99 0.76 6.02
N GLU A 44 -8.38 -0.17 5.16
CA GLU A 44 -7.41 -0.86 4.32
C GLU A 44 -7.40 -0.28 2.92
N PHE A 45 -6.23 -0.36 2.29
CA PHE A 45 -6.13 -0.05 0.86
C PHE A 45 -6.85 -1.13 0.07
N THR A 46 -7.65 -0.72 -0.90
CA THR A 46 -8.27 -1.67 -1.82
C THR A 46 -7.25 -2.12 -2.86
N ALA A 47 -7.58 -3.21 -3.55
CA ALA A 47 -6.69 -3.70 -4.61
C ALA A 47 -6.46 -2.64 -5.68
N GLY A 48 -7.50 -1.91 -6.05
CA GLY A 48 -7.37 -0.85 -7.04
C GLY A 48 -6.48 0.28 -6.58
N GLU A 49 -6.59 0.64 -5.29
CA GLU A 49 -5.74 1.69 -4.73
C GLU A 49 -4.28 1.26 -4.68
N ILE A 50 -4.04 0.00 -4.32
CA ILE A 50 -2.69 -0.54 -4.30
C ILE A 50 -2.10 -0.51 -5.71
N ALA A 51 -2.90 -0.90 -6.70
CA ALA A 51 -2.44 -0.90 -8.08
C ALA A 51 -2.10 0.53 -8.54
N ALA A 52 -2.91 1.50 -8.15
CA ALA A 52 -2.66 2.89 -8.52
C ALA A 52 -1.37 3.41 -7.91
N LEU A 53 -1.15 3.09 -6.63
CA LEU A 53 0.10 3.49 -5.97
C LEU A 53 1.30 2.80 -6.59
N ALA A 54 1.18 1.50 -6.85
CA ALA A 54 2.28 0.75 -7.45
C ALA A 54 2.66 1.33 -8.80
N ASP A 55 1.66 1.69 -9.60
CA ASP A 55 1.92 2.27 -10.91
C ASP A 55 2.53 3.66 -10.78
N SER A 56 1.97 4.51 -9.92
CA SER A 56 2.44 5.88 -9.77
C SER A 56 3.86 5.94 -9.21
N LEU A 57 4.16 5.10 -8.25
CA LEU A 57 5.45 5.08 -7.58
C LEU A 57 6.42 4.09 -8.20
N ARG A 58 5.98 3.36 -9.22
CA ARG A 58 6.79 2.36 -9.92
C ARG A 58 7.35 1.32 -8.95
N LEU A 59 6.45 0.81 -8.12
CA LEU A 59 6.83 -0.21 -7.15
C LEU A 59 6.99 -1.56 -7.85
N SER A 60 8.00 -2.32 -7.43
CA SER A 60 8.15 -3.68 -7.90
C SER A 60 7.13 -4.58 -7.18
N ARG A 61 6.99 -5.80 -7.68
CA ARG A 61 6.12 -6.78 -7.03
C ARG A 61 6.56 -7.02 -5.59
N GLU A 62 7.86 -7.12 -5.36
CA GLU A 62 8.37 -7.33 -4.02
C GLU A 62 8.07 -6.15 -3.11
N GLU A 63 8.18 -4.93 -3.64
CA GLU A 63 7.88 -3.75 -2.86
C GLU A 63 6.40 -3.68 -2.50
N VAL A 64 5.53 -4.03 -3.43
CA VAL A 64 4.10 -4.09 -3.14
C VAL A 64 3.83 -5.09 -2.02
N HIS A 65 4.47 -6.25 -2.10
CA HIS A 65 4.30 -7.27 -1.07
C HIS A 65 4.78 -6.76 0.28
N ASP A 66 5.98 -6.17 0.33
CA ASP A 66 6.55 -5.71 1.58
C ASP A 66 5.73 -4.59 2.21
N ILE A 67 5.17 -3.73 1.38
CA ILE A 67 4.43 -2.58 1.88
C ILE A 67 3.01 -2.97 2.30
N PHE A 68 2.31 -3.73 1.46
CA PHE A 68 0.87 -3.91 1.64
C PHE A 68 0.47 -5.30 2.12
N LEU A 69 1.26 -6.32 1.84
CA LEU A 69 0.83 -7.69 2.01
C LEU A 69 1.61 -8.50 3.04
N ALA A 70 2.66 -7.92 3.61
CA ALA A 70 3.54 -8.67 4.50
C ALA A 70 2.80 -9.24 5.70
N ASP A 71 1.91 -8.44 6.29
CA ASP A 71 1.18 -8.87 7.48
C ASP A 71 0.11 -9.92 7.16
N ARG A 72 -0.32 -10.00 5.91
CA ARG A 72 -1.32 -10.99 5.52
C ARG A 72 -0.68 -12.32 5.16
N VAL A 73 0.49 -12.27 4.55
CA VAL A 73 1.18 -13.48 4.15
C VAL A 73 1.67 -14.23 5.36
N ASP A 74 2.12 -13.52 6.37
CA ASP A 74 2.62 -14.15 7.58
C ASP A 74 1.59 -15.00 8.28
N SER A 75 0.33 -14.64 8.18
CA SER A 75 -0.70 -15.39 8.86
C SER A 75 -0.98 -16.71 8.19
N LYS A 76 -0.41 -17.03 7.11
CA LYS A 76 -0.74 -18.25 6.48
C LYS A 76 0.14 -19.31 6.32
N SER A 77 0.26 -19.42 6.53
CA SER A 77 0.93 -20.05 6.04
C SER A 77 0.79 -21.05 5.21
N PRO A 78 0.74 -21.26 5.30
CA PRO A 78 0.59 -21.86 4.34
C PRO A 78 0.10 -22.57 3.70
N GLU A 79 -0.35 -22.36 3.75
CA GLU A 79 -1.03 -22.69 3.11
C GLU A 79 -1.31 -23.01 2.51
N ASP A 80 -1.33 -23.06 2.80
CA ASP A 80 -1.78 -23.13 2.16
C ASP A 80 -1.99 -23.52 1.63
N GLY A 81 -1.88 -23.68 1.77
CA GLY A 81 -2.32 -23.86 1.17
C GLY A 81 -2.59 -24.20 0.63
N ASN A 82 -2.59 -24.51 0.68
CA ASN A 82 -3.08 -24.68 0.12
C ASN A 82 -3.45 -25.05 -0.32
N GLU A 83 -3.36 -25.15 -0.26
CA GLU A 83 -3.96 -25.34 -0.61
C GLU A 83 -4.32 -25.67 -0.97
N ASP A 84 -4.22 -25.83 -0.86
CA ASP A 84 -4.78 -25.99 -1.20
C ASP A 84 -5.04 -26.26 -1.38
#